data_7b8143ab6536f4a28f4ca3650320e3aa
#
_entry.id   7b8143ab6536f4a28f4ca3650320e3aa
#
_cell.length_a   1.000
_cell.length_b   1.000
_cell.length_c   1.000
_cell.angle_alpha   90.00
_cell.angle_beta   90.00
_cell.angle_gamma   90.00
#
_symmetry.space_group_name_H-M   'P 1'
#
loop_
_entity.id
_entity.type
_entity.pdbx_description
1 polymer ?
#
loop_
_entity_poly.entity_id
_entity_poly.type
_entity_poly.pdbx_seq_one_letter_code
_entity_poly.pdbx_strand_id
1 'polypeptide(L)'
;QLFATLDTTTRQMWLAEAGRSAVLSDTVGFIRDLPHKLVDAFRATLYEATDADVLLHVVDAASPQAGEQMAEVERVLEEIGAERIPQILVFNKLDLIEPAAQPRVLADAIERAPGVVTPRVFVSAKDGRGLDVLRQHVADRLASRLNGAALPTLSPLPLHDPVHGAA
;
A
#
# COMPACT_ATOMS: atom_id res chain seq x y z
N GLN A 1 13.55 -20.07 7.76
CA GLN A 1 12.12 -20.25 8.08
C GLN A 1 11.33 -19.40 7.11
N LEU A 2 10.70 -20.05 6.11
CA LEU A 2 10.01 -19.40 5.00
C LEU A 2 8.61 -18.90 5.36
N PHE A 3 8.08 -19.22 6.54
CA PHE A 3 6.77 -18.79 7.00
C PHE A 3 6.85 -18.47 8.50
N ALA A 4 6.85 -17.20 8.85
CA ALA A 4 6.91 -16.77 10.25
C ALA A 4 5.55 -16.89 10.96
N THR A 5 4.43 -16.74 10.24
CA THR A 5 3.07 -16.84 10.80
C THR A 5 2.07 -17.17 9.70
N LEU A 6 1.23 -18.19 9.93
CA LEU A 6 -0.01 -18.44 9.18
C LEU A 6 -1.20 -17.71 9.81
N ASP A 7 -1.01 -17.12 10.98
CA ASP A 7 -2.06 -16.42 11.72
C ASP A 7 -1.96 -14.92 11.51
N THR A 8 -3.11 -14.29 11.27
CA THR A 8 -3.22 -12.83 11.19
C THR A 8 -2.87 -12.22 12.54
N THR A 9 -1.90 -11.31 12.56
CA THR A 9 -1.59 -10.54 13.76
C THR A 9 -2.37 -9.24 13.75
N THR A 10 -3.25 -9.07 14.72
CA THR A 10 -4.08 -7.87 14.86
C THR A 10 -3.55 -6.98 15.97
N ARG A 11 -3.38 -5.68 15.70
CA ARG A 11 -2.92 -4.67 16.65
C ARG A 11 -3.82 -3.45 16.62
N GLN A 12 -4.10 -2.89 17.80
CA GLN A 12 -4.77 -1.61 17.91
C GLN A 12 -3.75 -0.49 17.84
N MET A 13 -4.04 0.52 17.02
CA MET A 13 -3.21 1.70 16.81
C MET A 13 -4.04 2.95 17.05
N TRP A 14 -3.54 3.86 17.91
CA TRP A 14 -4.14 5.17 18.07
C TRP A 14 -3.71 6.09 16.92
N LEU A 15 -4.67 6.66 16.22
CA LEU A 15 -4.47 7.67 15.18
C LEU A 15 -4.82 9.04 15.77
N ALA A 16 -3.81 9.77 16.23
CA ALA A 16 -3.99 11.10 16.82
C ALA A 16 -4.62 12.08 15.79
N GLU A 17 -4.25 11.90 14.53
CA GLU A 17 -4.70 12.68 13.38
C GLU A 17 -6.22 12.57 13.16
N ALA A 18 -6.81 11.44 13.54
CA ALA A 18 -8.25 11.19 13.44
C ALA A 18 -8.97 11.18 14.80
N GLY A 19 -8.24 11.31 15.91
CA GLY A 19 -8.78 11.24 17.27
C GLY A 19 -9.45 9.91 17.61
N ARG A 20 -8.97 8.79 17.03
CA ARG A 20 -9.57 7.45 17.16
C ARG A 20 -8.57 6.32 17.06
N SER A 21 -8.98 5.16 17.53
CA SER A 21 -8.24 3.92 17.30
C SER A 21 -8.61 3.28 15.96
N ALA A 22 -7.60 2.71 15.30
CA ALA A 22 -7.75 1.80 14.17
C ALA A 22 -7.21 0.42 14.57
N VAL A 23 -7.73 -0.60 13.91
CA VAL A 23 -7.22 -1.97 14.02
C VAL A 23 -6.37 -2.24 12.78
N LEU A 24 -5.11 -2.60 13.01
CA LEU A 24 -4.18 -2.99 11.96
C LEU A 24 -4.03 -4.50 12.00
N SER A 25 -4.37 -5.16 10.89
CA SER A 25 -4.16 -6.60 10.70
C SER A 25 -3.01 -6.82 9.74
N ASP A 26 -2.03 -7.60 10.16
CA ASP A 26 -0.91 -8.03 9.33
C ASP A 26 -1.28 -9.37 8.68
N THR A 27 -1.07 -9.47 7.38
CA THR A 27 -1.34 -10.69 6.62
C THR A 27 -0.04 -11.42 6.30
N VAL A 28 -0.15 -12.69 5.92
CA VAL A 28 0.99 -13.45 5.40
C VAL A 28 1.54 -12.77 4.17
N GLY A 29 2.87 -12.62 4.11
CA GLY A 29 3.54 -12.00 2.96
C GLY A 29 3.30 -12.76 1.66
N PHE A 30 3.16 -12.04 0.57
CA PHE A 30 3.09 -12.62 -0.77
C PHE A 30 4.39 -13.31 -1.12
N ILE A 31 4.33 -14.60 -1.40
CA ILE A 31 5.46 -15.40 -1.86
C ILE A 31 5.19 -15.83 -3.30
N ARG A 32 6.15 -15.54 -4.17
CA ARG A 32 6.16 -16.07 -5.53
C ARG A 32 6.15 -17.61 -5.46
N ASP A 33 5.34 -18.26 -6.28
CA ASP A 33 5.25 -19.71 -6.36
C ASP A 33 4.77 -20.41 -5.07
N LEU A 34 3.65 -19.94 -4.49
CA LEU A 34 3.02 -20.62 -3.37
C LEU A 34 2.65 -22.07 -3.76
N PRO A 35 3.09 -23.09 -3.01
CA PRO A 35 2.62 -24.46 -3.22
C PRO A 35 1.09 -24.53 -3.11
N HIS A 36 0.43 -25.26 -4.01
CA HIS A 36 -1.04 -25.36 -4.06
C HIS A 36 -1.73 -25.66 -2.72
N LYS A 37 -1.07 -26.41 -1.83
CA LYS A 37 -1.59 -26.71 -0.49
C LYS A 37 -1.61 -25.50 0.45
N LEU A 38 -0.84 -24.46 0.19
CA LEU A 38 -0.77 -23.23 0.99
C LEU A 38 -1.66 -22.12 0.42
N VAL A 39 -2.12 -22.24 -0.83
CA VAL A 39 -3.01 -21.28 -1.48
C VAL A 39 -4.34 -21.17 -0.74
N ASP A 40 -4.92 -22.30 -0.29
CA ASP A 40 -6.22 -22.30 0.41
C ASP A 40 -6.10 -21.67 1.82
N ALA A 41 -5.02 -21.98 2.56
CA ALA A 41 -4.74 -21.34 3.85
C ALA A 41 -4.45 -19.85 3.71
N PHE A 42 -3.74 -19.47 2.65
CA PHE A 42 -3.45 -18.08 2.31
C PHE A 42 -4.72 -17.32 1.91
N ARG A 43 -5.60 -17.93 1.12
CA ARG A 43 -6.92 -17.38 0.78
C ARG A 43 -7.76 -17.12 2.01
N ALA A 44 -7.82 -18.08 2.94
CA ALA A 44 -8.59 -17.91 4.19
C ALA A 44 -8.11 -16.70 4.99
N THR A 45 -6.79 -16.48 5.09
CA THR A 45 -6.20 -15.31 5.75
C THR A 45 -6.48 -14.00 4.98
N LEU A 46 -6.48 -14.07 3.65
CA LEU A 46 -6.77 -12.90 2.80
C LEU A 46 -8.26 -12.53 2.80
N TYR A 47 -9.17 -13.46 3.07
CA TYR A 47 -10.59 -13.12 3.22
C TYR A 47 -10.83 -12.13 4.36
N GLU A 48 -9.98 -12.09 5.39
CA GLU A 48 -10.04 -11.03 6.41
C GLU A 48 -9.80 -9.64 5.81
N ALA A 49 -9.01 -9.55 4.72
CA ALA A 49 -8.79 -8.30 4.03
C ALA A 49 -10.07 -7.75 3.37
N THR A 50 -11.04 -8.60 3.04
CA THR A 50 -12.31 -8.16 2.43
C THR A 50 -13.17 -7.31 3.35
N ASP A 51 -12.97 -7.43 4.67
CA ASP A 51 -13.66 -6.66 5.70
C ASP A 51 -12.92 -5.36 6.08
N ALA A 52 -11.75 -5.13 5.48
CA ALA A 52 -10.96 -3.94 5.78
C ALA A 52 -11.61 -2.66 5.23
N ASP A 53 -11.46 -1.58 5.96
CA ASP A 53 -11.87 -0.24 5.49
C ASP A 53 -10.87 0.37 4.51
N VAL A 54 -9.60 0.03 4.67
CA VAL A 54 -8.47 0.48 3.83
C VAL A 54 -7.43 -0.64 3.77
N LEU A 55 -6.88 -0.88 2.59
CA LEU A 55 -5.74 -1.77 2.39
C LEU A 55 -4.45 -0.96 2.30
N LEU A 56 -3.44 -1.35 3.07
CA LEU A 56 -2.08 -0.87 2.92
C LEU A 56 -1.30 -1.86 2.06
N HIS A 57 -1.11 -1.52 0.79
CA HIS A 57 -0.33 -2.32 -0.13
C HIS A 57 1.15 -1.96 0.00
N VAL A 58 1.88 -2.75 0.78
CA VAL A 58 3.30 -2.50 1.07
C VAL A 58 4.18 -3.05 -0.04
N VAL A 59 5.00 -2.17 -0.62
CA VAL A 59 5.88 -2.44 -1.76
C VAL A 59 7.32 -2.20 -1.33
N ASP A 60 8.23 -3.10 -1.70
CA ASP A 60 9.67 -2.86 -1.57
C ASP A 60 10.12 -1.87 -2.66
N ALA A 61 10.32 -0.62 -2.28
CA ALA A 61 10.67 0.46 -3.22
C ALA A 61 12.07 0.29 -3.83
N ALA A 62 12.93 -0.51 -3.21
CA ALA A 62 14.28 -0.80 -3.70
C ALA A 62 14.33 -2.04 -4.62
N SER A 63 13.23 -2.79 -4.71
CA SER A 63 13.17 -3.99 -5.55
C SER A 63 13.05 -3.63 -7.04
N PRO A 64 13.91 -4.17 -7.91
CA PRO A 64 13.74 -4.01 -9.36
C PRO A 64 12.47 -4.69 -9.90
N GLN A 65 11.86 -5.56 -9.11
CA GLN A 65 10.65 -6.33 -9.44
C GLN A 65 9.38 -5.74 -8.80
N ALA A 66 9.46 -4.54 -8.23
CA ALA A 66 8.34 -3.91 -7.53
C ALA A 66 7.06 -3.86 -8.38
N GLY A 67 7.17 -3.52 -9.67
CA GLY A 67 6.02 -3.47 -10.58
C GLY A 67 5.36 -4.83 -10.80
N GLU A 68 6.15 -5.90 -10.98
CA GLU A 68 5.62 -7.26 -11.15
C GLU A 68 4.93 -7.74 -9.87
N GLN A 69 5.54 -7.46 -8.71
CA GLN A 69 4.98 -7.83 -7.41
C GLN A 69 3.65 -7.10 -7.14
N MET A 70 3.57 -5.83 -7.50
CA MET A 70 2.32 -5.07 -7.40
C MET A 70 1.21 -5.66 -8.27
N ALA A 71 1.52 -6.02 -9.52
CA ALA A 71 0.54 -6.62 -10.43
C ALA A 71 0.03 -7.98 -9.91
N GLU A 72 0.91 -8.77 -9.28
CA GLU A 72 0.53 -10.04 -8.66
C GLU A 72 -0.44 -9.84 -7.48
N VAL A 73 -0.16 -8.87 -6.61
CA VAL A 73 -1.06 -8.51 -5.50
C VAL A 73 -2.42 -8.07 -6.01
N GLU A 74 -2.47 -7.24 -7.06
CA GLU A 74 -3.72 -6.81 -7.67
C GLU A 74 -4.56 -7.98 -8.16
N ARG A 75 -3.93 -8.91 -8.88
CA ARG A 75 -4.61 -10.10 -9.36
C ARG A 75 -5.24 -10.91 -8.22
N VAL A 76 -4.52 -11.07 -7.12
CA VAL A 76 -5.05 -11.77 -5.95
C VAL A 76 -6.18 -11.00 -5.29
N LEU A 77 -6.09 -9.68 -5.18
CA LEU A 77 -7.19 -8.86 -4.65
C LEU A 77 -8.46 -8.97 -5.51
N GLU A 78 -8.32 -9.05 -6.83
CA GLU A 78 -9.43 -9.33 -7.75
C GLU A 78 -10.03 -10.73 -7.51
N GLU A 79 -9.20 -11.76 -7.37
CA GLU A 79 -9.63 -13.14 -7.13
C GLU A 79 -10.44 -13.31 -5.84
N ILE A 80 -10.14 -12.52 -4.80
CA ILE A 80 -10.86 -12.57 -3.50
C ILE A 80 -11.98 -11.55 -3.39
N GLY A 81 -12.20 -10.70 -4.41
CA GLY A 81 -13.24 -9.67 -4.41
C GLY A 81 -12.92 -8.43 -3.58
N ALA A 82 -11.63 -8.16 -3.32
CA ALA A 82 -11.14 -7.04 -2.53
C ALA A 82 -10.67 -5.85 -3.38
N GLU A 83 -10.79 -5.92 -4.69
CA GLU A 83 -10.31 -4.90 -5.65
C GLU A 83 -10.96 -3.52 -5.45
N ARG A 84 -12.16 -3.50 -4.85
CA ARG A 84 -12.91 -2.25 -4.60
C ARG A 84 -12.59 -1.58 -3.29
N ILE A 85 -11.83 -2.23 -2.42
CA ILE A 85 -11.43 -1.66 -1.15
C ILE A 85 -10.41 -0.55 -1.41
N PRO A 86 -10.57 0.65 -0.82
CA PRO A 86 -9.62 1.73 -0.98
C PRO A 86 -8.22 1.29 -0.59
N GLN A 87 -7.23 1.57 -1.43
CA GLN A 87 -5.84 1.24 -1.18
C GLN A 87 -4.99 2.47 -0.95
N ILE A 88 -3.93 2.31 -0.16
CA ILE A 88 -2.79 3.22 -0.07
C ILE A 88 -1.55 2.39 -0.44
N LEU A 89 -0.82 2.81 -1.47
CA LEU A 89 0.46 2.20 -1.82
C LEU A 89 1.53 2.71 -0.86
N VAL A 90 2.18 1.79 -0.14
CA VAL A 90 3.22 2.10 0.84
C VAL A 90 4.56 1.62 0.30
N PHE A 91 5.32 2.52 -0.29
CA PHE A 91 6.64 2.24 -0.85
C PHE A 91 7.68 2.30 0.27
N ASN A 92 7.95 1.14 0.87
CA ASN A 92 8.88 0.97 1.99
C ASN A 92 10.32 0.76 1.53
N LYS A 93 11.25 0.85 2.46
CA LYS A 93 12.70 0.74 2.29
C LYS A 93 13.32 1.92 1.54
N LEU A 94 12.79 3.11 1.76
CA LEU A 94 13.32 4.36 1.20
C LEU A 94 14.80 4.58 1.56
N ASP A 95 15.25 4.04 2.71
CA ASP A 95 16.63 4.04 3.18
C ASP A 95 17.60 3.26 2.28
N LEU A 96 17.10 2.35 1.44
CA LEU A 96 17.90 1.58 0.49
C LEU A 96 18.00 2.22 -0.90
N ILE A 97 17.25 3.29 -1.14
CA ILE A 97 17.30 4.03 -2.42
C ILE A 97 18.41 5.07 -2.35
N GLU A 98 19.25 5.12 -3.37
CA GLU A 98 20.30 6.14 -3.50
C GLU A 98 19.71 7.55 -3.36
N PRO A 99 20.36 8.46 -2.60
CA PRO A 99 19.81 9.80 -2.32
C PRO A 99 19.38 10.57 -3.56
N ALA A 100 20.11 10.45 -4.65
CA ALA A 100 19.80 11.12 -5.91
C ALA A 100 18.56 10.58 -6.62
N ALA A 101 18.18 9.33 -6.32
CA ALA A 101 17.01 8.63 -6.87
C ALA A 101 15.78 8.65 -5.93
N GLN A 102 15.92 9.19 -4.72
CA GLN A 102 14.81 9.28 -3.80
C GLN A 102 13.74 10.28 -4.30
N PRO A 103 12.45 10.01 -3.99
CA PRO A 103 11.37 10.92 -4.35
C PRO A 103 11.56 12.28 -3.66
N ARG A 104 11.21 13.36 -4.38
CA ARG A 104 11.29 14.74 -3.84
C ARG A 104 10.20 15.02 -2.80
N VAL A 105 9.11 14.26 -2.83
CA VAL A 105 7.99 14.35 -1.89
C VAL A 105 7.71 12.97 -1.32
N LEU A 106 7.27 12.91 -0.07
CA LEU A 106 6.98 11.64 0.60
C LEU A 106 5.59 11.08 0.28
N ALA A 107 4.74 11.85 -0.38
CA ALA A 107 3.44 11.39 -0.83
C ALA A 107 3.08 11.99 -2.19
N ASP A 108 2.50 11.16 -3.03
CA ASP A 108 1.89 11.54 -4.31
C ASP A 108 0.70 10.60 -4.60
N ALA A 109 0.22 10.63 -5.83
CA ALA A 109 -0.82 9.71 -6.29
C ALA A 109 -0.48 9.24 -7.70
N ILE A 110 -0.81 7.99 -7.98
CA ILE A 110 -0.63 7.41 -9.30
C ILE A 110 -1.97 6.95 -9.88
N GLU A 111 -2.15 7.15 -11.16
CA GLU A 111 -3.27 6.59 -11.91
C GLU A 111 -2.91 5.16 -12.31
N ARG A 112 -3.64 4.17 -11.77
CA ARG A 112 -3.40 2.73 -12.01
C ARG A 112 -4.24 2.17 -13.13
N ALA A 113 -5.40 2.78 -13.36
CA ALA A 113 -6.30 2.52 -14.48
C ALA A 113 -7.04 3.84 -14.78
N PRO A 114 -7.64 4.00 -15.97
CA PRO A 114 -8.36 5.22 -16.32
C PRO A 114 -9.35 5.65 -15.23
N GLY A 115 -9.10 6.82 -14.62
CA GLY A 115 -9.91 7.38 -13.53
C GLY A 115 -9.69 6.76 -12.14
N VAL A 116 -8.77 5.78 -11.99
CA VAL A 116 -8.45 5.17 -10.70
C VAL A 116 -7.15 5.74 -10.15
N VAL A 117 -7.28 6.77 -9.33
CA VAL A 117 -6.14 7.44 -8.68
C VAL A 117 -5.93 6.83 -7.28
N THR A 118 -4.74 6.28 -7.06
CA THR A 118 -4.36 5.64 -5.79
C THR A 118 -3.25 6.44 -5.11
N PRO A 119 -3.43 6.86 -3.85
CA PRO A 119 -2.38 7.54 -3.11
C PRO A 119 -1.20 6.62 -2.87
N ARG A 120 0.01 7.20 -2.96
CA ARG A 120 1.26 6.52 -2.72
C ARG A 120 2.07 7.30 -1.69
N VAL A 121 2.59 6.60 -0.69
CA VAL A 121 3.43 7.17 0.37
C VAL A 121 4.75 6.43 0.40
N PHE A 122 5.86 7.18 0.45
CA PHE A 122 7.20 6.65 0.56
C PHE A 122 7.64 6.66 2.01
N VAL A 123 8.08 5.50 2.51
CA VAL A 123 8.45 5.33 3.91
C VAL A 123 9.76 4.56 4.06
N SER A 124 10.39 4.72 5.21
CA SER A 124 11.37 3.79 5.73
C SER A 124 10.93 3.33 7.11
N ALA A 125 10.49 2.09 7.22
CA ALA A 125 10.14 1.52 8.52
C ALA A 125 11.37 1.38 9.43
N LYS A 126 12.58 1.39 8.85
CA LYS A 126 13.84 1.27 9.59
C LYS A 126 14.20 2.55 10.34
N ASP A 127 14.05 3.71 9.70
CA ASP A 127 14.45 5.01 10.27
C ASP A 127 13.26 5.92 10.61
N GLY A 128 12.03 5.50 10.30
CA GLY A 128 10.80 6.20 10.64
C GLY A 128 10.35 7.26 9.63
N ARG A 129 11.13 7.54 8.57
CA ARG A 129 10.74 8.54 7.56
C ARG A 129 9.42 8.20 6.90
N GLY A 130 8.56 9.20 6.75
CA GLY A 130 7.28 9.09 6.05
C GLY A 130 6.19 8.37 6.83
N LEU A 131 6.45 7.86 8.05
CA LEU A 131 5.42 7.18 8.83
C LEU A 131 4.34 8.13 9.35
N ASP A 132 4.69 9.37 9.65
CA ASP A 132 3.75 10.44 9.99
C ASP A 132 2.82 10.76 8.81
N VAL A 133 3.39 10.88 7.60
CA VAL A 133 2.65 11.10 6.37
C VAL A 133 1.70 9.93 6.08
N LEU A 134 2.17 8.68 6.26
CA LEU A 134 1.32 7.49 6.11
C LEU A 134 0.16 7.50 7.10
N ARG A 135 0.41 7.80 8.37
CA ARG A 135 -0.63 7.88 9.41
C ARG A 135 -1.70 8.91 9.05
N GLN A 136 -1.30 10.09 8.53
CA GLN A 136 -2.24 11.10 8.08
C GLN A 136 -3.12 10.58 6.92
N HIS A 137 -2.53 9.91 5.93
CA HIS A 137 -3.29 9.35 4.80
C HIS A 137 -4.28 8.27 5.24
N VAL A 138 -3.89 7.42 6.21
CA VAL A 138 -4.79 6.42 6.80
C VAL A 138 -5.94 7.11 7.53
N ALA A 139 -5.65 8.13 8.34
CA ALA A 139 -6.65 8.88 9.09
C ALA A 139 -7.67 9.56 8.16
N ASP A 140 -7.20 10.20 7.10
CA ASP A 140 -8.04 10.88 6.11
C ASP A 140 -8.95 9.88 5.36
N ARG A 141 -8.43 8.71 5.02
CA ARG A 141 -9.21 7.64 4.37
C ARG A 141 -10.31 7.11 5.28
N LEU A 142 -9.99 6.83 6.52
CA LEU A 142 -10.97 6.35 7.49
C LEU A 142 -12.04 7.40 7.80
N ALA A 143 -11.67 8.68 7.89
CA ALA A 143 -12.61 9.78 8.08
C ALA A 143 -13.57 9.93 6.89
N SER A 144 -13.05 9.88 5.66
CA SER A 144 -13.86 10.00 4.44
C SER A 144 -14.89 8.88 4.33
N ARG A 145 -14.52 7.65 4.70
CA ARG A 145 -15.44 6.51 4.66
C ARG A 145 -16.60 6.64 5.65
N LEU A 146 -16.34 7.19 6.82
CA LEU A 146 -17.36 7.37 7.86
C LEU A 146 -18.33 8.50 7.53
N ASN A 147 -17.86 9.52 6.82
CA ASN A 147 -18.68 10.69 6.48
C ASN A 147 -19.46 10.51 5.15
N GLY A 148 -19.33 9.37 4.47
CA GLY A 148 -19.95 9.12 3.17
C GLY A 148 -19.51 10.10 2.07
N ALA A 149 -18.44 10.85 2.29
CA ALA A 149 -17.95 11.86 1.36
C ALA A 149 -17.05 11.22 0.29
N ALA A 150 -17.21 11.66 -0.96
CA ALA A 150 -16.27 11.40 -2.03
C ALA A 150 -14.86 11.88 -1.60
N LEU A 151 -13.85 11.05 -1.84
CA LEU A 151 -12.47 11.37 -1.52
C LEU A 151 -12.02 12.66 -2.22
N PRO A 152 -11.22 13.51 -1.56
CA PRO A 152 -10.56 14.59 -2.26
C PRO A 152 -9.72 14.01 -3.40
N THR A 153 -10.01 14.40 -4.62
CA THR A 153 -9.20 14.05 -5.79
C THR A 153 -7.85 14.74 -5.66
N LEU A 154 -6.84 13.99 -5.26
CA LEU A 154 -5.47 14.45 -5.43
C LEU A 154 -5.23 14.52 -6.94
N SER A 155 -4.99 15.71 -7.46
CA SER A 155 -4.59 15.86 -8.86
C SER A 155 -3.26 15.12 -9.08
N PRO A 156 -3.17 14.26 -10.10
CA PRO A 156 -1.88 13.63 -10.41
C PRO A 156 -0.87 14.72 -10.75
N LEU A 157 0.32 14.62 -10.16
CA LEU A 157 1.44 15.45 -10.59
C LEU A 157 1.73 15.14 -12.06
N PRO A 158 1.97 16.16 -12.91
CA PRO A 158 2.31 15.92 -14.31
C PRO A 158 3.55 15.03 -14.37
N LEU A 159 3.46 13.95 -15.13
CA LEU A 159 4.59 13.10 -15.48
C LEU A 159 5.66 14.01 -16.10
N HIS A 160 6.81 14.06 -15.47
CA HIS A 160 7.97 14.76 -16.03
C HIS A 160 8.44 13.94 -17.23
N ASP A 161 8.15 14.41 -18.43
CA ASP A 161 8.70 13.85 -19.65
C ASP A 161 10.23 13.82 -19.53
N PRO A 162 10.89 12.69 -19.81
CA PRO A 162 12.33 12.68 -19.92
C PRO A 162 12.71 13.60 -21.09
N VAL A 163 13.40 14.67 -20.77
CA VAL A 163 13.95 15.61 -21.75
C VAL A 163 14.73 14.80 -22.78
N HIS A 164 14.22 14.75 -24.01
CA HIS A 164 14.99 14.37 -25.19
C HIS A 164 16.10 15.40 -25.32
N GLY A 165 17.30 15.04 -24.89
CA GLY A 165 18.52 15.73 -25.23
C GLY A 165 18.76 15.50 -26.71
N ALA A 166 18.52 16.52 -27.52
CA ALA A 166 18.94 16.56 -28.89
C ALA A 166 20.46 16.86 -29.00
N ALA A 167 21.09 16.09 -29.84
CA ALA A 167 22.32 16.32 -30.61
C ALA A 167 23.47 17.07 -29.95
#